data_e93cc260af6c92a288aa8fdca3550c53
#
_entry.id   e93cc260af6c92a288aa8fdca3550c53
#
_cell.length_a   1.000
_cell.length_b   1.000
_cell.length_c   1.000
_cell.angle_alpha   90.00
_cell.angle_beta   90.00
_cell.angle_gamma   90.00
#
_symmetry.space_group_name_H-M   'P 1'
#
loop_
_entity.id
_entity.type
_entity.pdbx_description
1 polymer ?
#
loop_
_entity_poly.entity_id
_entity_poly.type
_entity_poly.pdbx_seq_one_letter_code
_entity_poly.pdbx_strand_id
1 'polypeptide(L)'
;MTVENAIAATGITLPEPPSAGGNYISAKTVGNLVYLSGVISRDEHGVITGTAGLDRTIEEGYAAARACALTLLAVLRRHLGTLDAIHEIVSVNGYVNAVAGFSDPPKIINGASDLLVEIFGDKGRHVRAAIGVSALPRNALVELQMVVAIA
;
A
#
# COMPACT_ATOMS: atom_id res chain seq x y z
N MET A 1 16.70 -9.38 12.32
CA MET A 1 15.73 -10.21 11.57
C MET A 1 15.59 -9.64 10.16
N THR A 2 15.60 -10.48 9.16
CA THR A 2 15.36 -10.04 7.78
C THR A 2 13.91 -9.68 7.57
N VAL A 3 13.64 -8.91 6.51
CA VAL A 3 12.26 -8.52 6.14
C VAL A 3 11.43 -9.76 5.82
N GLU A 4 11.99 -10.70 5.04
CA GLU A 4 11.29 -11.94 4.70
C GLU A 4 10.95 -12.75 5.96
N ASN A 5 11.87 -12.83 6.92
CA ASN A 5 11.61 -13.51 8.18
C ASN A 5 10.56 -12.78 9.04
N ALA A 6 10.58 -11.46 9.04
CA ALA A 6 9.57 -10.67 9.75
C ALA A 6 8.16 -10.94 9.20
N ILE A 7 8.02 -11.01 7.89
CA ILE A 7 6.74 -11.35 7.25
C ILE A 7 6.33 -12.77 7.62
N ALA A 8 7.24 -13.74 7.52
CA ALA A 8 6.96 -15.12 7.88
C ALA A 8 6.50 -15.26 9.34
N ALA A 9 7.11 -14.51 10.25
CA ALA A 9 6.77 -14.53 11.67
C ALA A 9 5.35 -14.02 11.95
N THR A 10 4.81 -13.13 11.10
CA THR A 10 3.44 -12.62 11.25
C THR A 10 2.37 -13.59 10.74
N GLY A 11 2.77 -14.62 9.98
CA GLY A 11 1.83 -15.52 9.31
C GLY A 11 1.18 -14.91 8.07
N ILE A 12 1.60 -13.71 7.65
CA ILE A 12 1.04 -13.04 6.48
C ILE A 12 1.52 -13.73 5.20
N THR A 13 0.59 -14.00 4.28
CA THR A 13 0.88 -14.44 2.93
C THR A 13 0.64 -13.27 1.98
N LEU A 14 1.64 -12.90 1.20
CA LEU A 14 1.48 -11.82 0.22
C LEU A 14 0.60 -12.30 -0.94
N PRO A 15 -0.25 -11.39 -1.48
CA PRO A 15 -1.08 -11.73 -2.64
C PRO A 15 -0.24 -11.86 -3.92
N GLU A 16 -0.84 -12.41 -4.97
CA GLU A 16 -0.27 -12.33 -6.31
C GLU A 16 -0.20 -10.87 -6.75
N PRO A 17 0.96 -10.39 -7.22
CA PRO A 17 1.04 -9.02 -7.69
C PRO A 17 0.22 -8.84 -8.98
N PRO A 18 -0.55 -7.74 -9.08
CA PRO A 18 -1.36 -7.49 -10.27
C PRO A 18 -0.46 -7.10 -11.45
N SER A 19 -0.96 -7.31 -12.67
CA SER A 19 -0.38 -6.71 -13.86
C SER A 19 -0.76 -5.24 -13.95
N ALA A 20 0.05 -4.44 -14.67
CA ALA A 20 -0.24 -3.04 -14.89
C ALA A 20 -1.57 -2.88 -15.64
N GLY A 21 -2.41 -1.96 -15.18
CA GLY A 21 -3.73 -1.72 -15.74
C GLY A 21 -3.75 -0.76 -16.93
N GLY A 22 -2.60 -0.42 -17.50
CA GLY A 22 -2.48 0.52 -18.61
C GLY A 22 -1.07 0.54 -19.19
N ASN A 23 -0.74 1.61 -19.89
CA ASN A 23 0.57 1.77 -20.54
C ASN A 23 1.60 2.32 -19.54
N TYR A 24 1.98 1.48 -18.58
CA TYR A 24 3.00 1.79 -17.58
C TYR A 24 3.55 0.49 -16.99
N ILE A 25 4.59 0.60 -16.15
CA ILE A 25 5.16 -0.52 -15.42
C ILE A 25 4.87 -0.37 -13.91
N SER A 26 4.86 -1.48 -13.19
CA SER A 26 4.48 -1.49 -11.77
C SER A 26 5.56 -0.94 -10.84
N ALA A 27 6.82 -1.07 -11.23
CA ALA A 27 7.95 -0.62 -10.42
C ALA A 27 9.10 -0.16 -11.32
N LYS A 28 9.84 0.85 -10.87
CA LYS A 28 10.97 1.41 -11.60
C LYS A 28 12.09 1.78 -10.64
N THR A 29 13.27 1.23 -10.86
CA THR A 29 14.46 1.54 -10.08
C THR A 29 15.23 2.68 -10.73
N VAL A 30 15.54 3.71 -9.96
CA VAL A 30 16.38 4.84 -10.36
C VAL A 30 17.41 5.06 -9.25
N GLY A 31 18.68 4.75 -9.54
CA GLY A 31 19.71 4.77 -8.51
C GLY A 31 19.39 3.73 -7.43
N ASN A 32 19.30 4.17 -6.18
CA ASN A 32 18.92 3.32 -5.05
C ASN A 32 17.45 3.49 -4.63
N LEU A 33 16.63 4.14 -5.46
CA LEU A 33 15.22 4.33 -5.18
C LEU A 33 14.38 3.46 -6.12
N VAL A 34 13.33 2.86 -5.57
CA VAL A 34 12.33 2.13 -6.35
C VAL A 34 11.01 2.87 -6.23
N TYR A 35 10.52 3.32 -7.37
CA TYR A 35 9.23 4.00 -7.51
C TYR A 35 8.18 2.96 -7.88
N LEU A 36 7.07 2.93 -7.16
CA LEU A 36 5.97 2.02 -7.43
C LEU A 36 4.80 2.78 -8.02
N SER A 37 4.12 2.18 -8.97
CA SER A 37 2.82 2.67 -9.44
C SER A 37 1.77 2.48 -8.36
N GLY A 38 0.74 3.31 -8.36
CA GLY A 38 -0.39 3.17 -7.44
C GLY A 38 -1.14 1.86 -7.65
N VAL A 39 -1.58 1.25 -6.55
CA VAL A 39 -2.43 0.07 -6.57
C VAL A 39 -3.73 0.36 -5.83
N ILE A 40 -4.83 -0.15 -6.37
CA ILE A 40 -6.14 -0.05 -5.72
C ILE A 40 -6.33 -1.20 -4.73
N SER A 41 -7.16 -0.98 -3.72
CA SER A 41 -7.46 -1.97 -2.70
C SER A 41 -8.12 -3.21 -3.31
N ARG A 42 -7.61 -4.40 -2.94
CA ARG A 42 -8.12 -5.69 -3.39
C ARG A 42 -7.77 -6.80 -2.41
N ASP A 43 -8.58 -7.85 -2.44
CA ASP A 43 -8.33 -9.08 -1.71
C ASP A 43 -8.61 -10.29 -2.63
N GLU A 44 -8.70 -11.50 -2.07
CA GLU A 44 -8.98 -12.72 -2.83
C GLU A 44 -10.35 -12.71 -3.54
N HIS A 45 -11.26 -11.83 -3.13
CA HIS A 45 -12.59 -11.69 -3.74
C HIS A 45 -12.65 -10.61 -4.82
N GLY A 46 -11.58 -9.87 -5.04
CA GLY A 46 -11.51 -8.81 -6.04
C GLY A 46 -11.25 -7.44 -5.44
N VAL A 47 -11.67 -6.39 -6.14
CA VAL A 47 -11.48 -5.01 -5.69
C VAL A 47 -12.34 -4.74 -4.45
N ILE A 48 -11.71 -4.17 -3.41
CA ILE A 48 -12.42 -3.67 -2.24
C ILE A 48 -12.96 -2.30 -2.60
N THR A 49 -14.29 -2.20 -2.74
CA THR A 49 -14.99 -1.02 -3.24
C THR A 49 -15.70 -0.26 -2.14
N GLY A 50 -16.09 0.96 -2.46
CA GLY A 50 -16.98 1.77 -1.62
C GLY A 50 -16.40 3.15 -1.33
N THR A 51 -17.14 3.90 -0.51
CA THR A 51 -16.85 5.31 -0.21
C THR A 51 -16.89 5.53 1.29
N ALA A 52 -15.77 5.99 1.85
CA ALA A 52 -15.67 6.29 3.28
C ALA A 52 -16.61 7.45 3.64
N GLY A 53 -17.33 7.27 4.73
CA GLY A 53 -18.34 8.24 5.18
C GLY A 53 -19.69 8.07 4.52
N LEU A 54 -19.84 7.16 3.56
CA LEU A 54 -21.12 6.85 2.91
C LEU A 54 -21.54 5.40 3.23
N ASP A 55 -20.81 4.43 2.67
CA ASP A 55 -21.13 3.00 2.80
C ASP A 55 -19.97 2.18 3.34
N ARG A 56 -18.87 2.82 3.72
CA ARG A 56 -17.71 2.16 4.33
C ARG A 56 -17.26 2.89 5.57
N THR A 57 -16.89 2.09 6.59
CA THR A 57 -16.37 2.58 7.86
C THR A 57 -14.87 2.86 7.79
N ILE A 58 -14.33 3.55 8.81
CA ILE A 58 -12.88 3.74 8.96
C ILE A 58 -12.17 2.39 9.09
N GLU A 59 -12.74 1.45 9.84
CA GLU A 59 -12.18 0.10 10.03
C GLU A 59 -12.10 -0.67 8.71
N GLU A 60 -13.13 -0.58 7.88
CA GLU A 60 -13.11 -1.18 6.54
C GLU A 60 -12.07 -0.52 5.64
N GLY A 61 -11.94 0.80 5.74
CA GLY A 61 -10.89 1.55 5.04
C GLY A 61 -9.49 1.17 5.51
N TYR A 62 -9.29 1.01 6.81
CA TYR A 62 -8.03 0.56 7.38
C TYR A 62 -7.61 -0.80 6.81
N ALA A 63 -8.52 -1.75 6.76
CA ALA A 63 -8.27 -3.06 6.15
C ALA A 63 -7.94 -2.95 4.65
N ALA A 64 -8.61 -2.06 3.93
CA ALA A 64 -8.34 -1.82 2.51
C ALA A 64 -6.95 -1.21 2.29
N ALA A 65 -6.54 -0.26 3.12
CA ALA A 65 -5.20 0.33 3.05
C ALA A 65 -4.11 -0.73 3.34
N ARG A 66 -4.35 -1.58 4.34
CA ARG A 66 -3.46 -2.70 4.65
C ARG A 66 -3.33 -3.64 3.46
N ALA A 67 -4.43 -3.96 2.79
CA ALA A 67 -4.42 -4.79 1.59
C ALA A 67 -3.60 -4.15 0.46
N CYS A 68 -3.67 -2.83 0.28
CA CYS A 68 -2.83 -2.11 -0.69
C CYS A 68 -1.35 -2.27 -0.37
N ALA A 69 -0.96 -2.14 0.89
CA ALA A 69 0.44 -2.30 1.30
C ALA A 69 0.93 -3.73 1.02
N LEU A 70 0.13 -4.73 1.31
CA LEU A 70 0.47 -6.12 0.98
C LEU A 70 0.67 -6.33 -0.52
N THR A 71 -0.18 -5.73 -1.34
CA THR A 71 -0.05 -5.78 -2.80
C THR A 71 1.25 -5.13 -3.27
N LEU A 72 1.61 -3.96 -2.71
CA LEU A 72 2.86 -3.28 -3.06
C LEU A 72 4.08 -4.07 -2.63
N LEU A 73 4.04 -4.74 -1.49
CA LEU A 73 5.12 -5.64 -1.07
C LEU A 73 5.25 -6.82 -2.03
N ALA A 74 4.15 -7.36 -2.53
CA ALA A 74 4.18 -8.42 -3.54
C ALA A 74 4.83 -7.94 -4.85
N VAL A 75 4.50 -6.72 -5.29
CA VAL A 75 5.13 -6.09 -6.47
C VAL A 75 6.63 -5.92 -6.26
N LEU A 76 7.03 -5.44 -5.08
CA LEU A 76 8.46 -5.26 -4.74
C LEU A 76 9.21 -6.59 -4.72
N ARG A 77 8.62 -7.64 -4.14
CA ARG A 77 9.26 -8.96 -4.13
C ARG A 77 9.50 -9.47 -5.56
N ARG A 78 8.51 -9.30 -6.43
CA ARG A 78 8.65 -9.68 -7.84
C ARG A 78 9.73 -8.86 -8.53
N HIS A 79 9.77 -7.56 -8.29
CA HIS A 79 10.72 -6.63 -8.93
C HIS A 79 12.15 -6.84 -8.44
N LEU A 80 12.34 -7.06 -7.15
CA LEU A 80 13.66 -7.15 -6.51
C LEU A 80 14.17 -8.59 -6.34
N GLY A 81 13.28 -9.57 -6.44
CA GLY A 81 13.60 -10.98 -6.14
C GLY A 81 13.49 -11.34 -4.67
N THR A 82 13.69 -10.39 -3.78
CA THR A 82 13.54 -10.56 -2.32
C THR A 82 13.23 -9.22 -1.68
N LEU A 83 12.41 -9.23 -0.65
CA LEU A 83 12.14 -8.02 0.15
C LEU A 83 13.31 -7.65 1.07
N ASP A 84 14.25 -8.56 1.26
CA ASP A 84 15.47 -8.28 2.04
C ASP A 84 16.36 -7.22 1.38
N ALA A 85 16.18 -6.96 0.08
CA ALA A 85 16.87 -5.88 -0.64
C ALA A 85 16.40 -4.49 -0.25
N ILE A 86 15.25 -4.35 0.40
CA ILE A 86 14.71 -3.05 0.82
C ILE A 86 15.49 -2.56 2.04
N HIS A 87 16.07 -1.37 1.90
CA HIS A 87 16.77 -0.72 3.01
C HIS A 87 15.78 0.03 3.91
N GLU A 88 14.87 0.83 3.32
CA GLU A 88 13.84 1.55 4.09
C GLU A 88 12.66 1.95 3.20
N ILE A 89 11.54 2.21 3.84
CA ILE A 89 10.37 2.83 3.19
C ILE A 89 10.57 4.35 3.24
N VAL A 90 10.50 5.01 2.09
CA VAL A 90 10.79 6.44 1.98
C VAL A 90 9.51 7.26 2.06
N SER A 91 8.53 6.94 1.22
CA SER A 91 7.32 7.75 1.05
C SER A 91 6.11 6.87 0.74
N VAL A 92 4.98 7.25 1.32
CA VAL A 92 3.68 6.62 1.06
C VAL A 92 2.67 7.71 0.76
N ASN A 93 1.97 7.59 -0.37
CA ASN A 93 0.83 8.43 -0.70
C ASN A 93 -0.42 7.58 -0.70
N GLY A 94 -1.38 7.92 0.15
CA GLY A 94 -2.64 7.21 0.29
C GLY A 94 -3.82 8.07 -0.12
N TYR A 95 -4.73 7.47 -0.88
CA TYR A 95 -5.91 8.12 -1.43
C TYR A 95 -7.13 7.33 -1.01
N VAL A 96 -8.08 8.01 -0.37
CA VAL A 96 -9.31 7.40 0.13
C VAL A 96 -10.49 7.91 -0.67
N ASN A 97 -11.24 7.00 -1.29
CA ASN A 97 -12.51 7.32 -1.90
C ASN A 97 -13.48 7.71 -0.79
N ALA A 98 -13.84 8.99 -0.70
CA ALA A 98 -14.56 9.54 0.45
C ALA A 98 -15.57 10.60 0.03
N VAL A 99 -16.61 10.74 0.85
CA VAL A 99 -17.56 11.85 0.68
C VAL A 99 -16.88 13.18 0.92
N ALA A 100 -17.41 14.24 0.32
CA ALA A 100 -16.94 15.59 0.55
C ALA A 100 -16.95 15.90 2.06
N GLY A 101 -15.86 16.47 2.56
CA GLY A 101 -15.72 16.81 3.97
C GLY A 101 -15.29 15.68 4.89
N PHE A 102 -15.11 14.47 4.40
CA PHE A 102 -14.54 13.39 5.22
C PHE A 102 -13.12 13.77 5.65
N SER A 103 -12.89 13.87 6.95
CA SER A 103 -11.66 14.46 7.51
C SER A 103 -10.67 13.44 8.09
N ASP A 104 -10.97 12.13 8.00
CA ASP A 104 -10.17 11.07 8.61
C ASP A 104 -9.41 10.15 7.64
N PRO A 105 -8.98 10.59 6.42
CA PRO A 105 -8.14 9.75 5.58
C PRO A 105 -6.88 9.25 6.30
N PRO A 106 -6.20 10.03 7.17
CA PRO A 106 -5.04 9.52 7.91
C PRO A 106 -5.32 8.28 8.74
N LYS A 107 -6.49 8.20 9.37
CA LYS A 107 -6.87 7.01 10.18
C LYS A 107 -7.01 5.77 9.31
N ILE A 108 -7.49 5.93 8.09
CA ILE A 108 -7.63 4.84 7.11
C ILE A 108 -6.25 4.40 6.61
N ILE A 109 -5.41 5.35 6.19
CA ILE A 109 -4.08 5.03 5.63
C ILE A 109 -3.14 4.46 6.70
N ASN A 110 -3.42 4.67 7.97
CA ASN A 110 -2.70 3.99 9.04
C ASN A 110 -2.70 2.46 8.89
N GLY A 111 -3.68 1.88 8.20
CA GLY A 111 -3.69 0.44 7.89
C GLY A 111 -2.46 0.00 7.13
N ALA A 112 -1.98 0.84 6.22
CA ALA A 112 -0.73 0.61 5.50
C ALA A 112 0.49 0.95 6.35
N SER A 113 0.49 2.13 6.96
CA SER A 113 1.65 2.61 7.74
C SER A 113 1.95 1.72 8.92
N ASP A 114 0.94 1.25 9.65
CA ASP A 114 1.12 0.35 10.79
C ASP A 114 1.74 -0.97 10.36
N LEU A 115 1.29 -1.53 9.24
CA LEU A 115 1.86 -2.76 8.70
C LEU A 115 3.34 -2.58 8.33
N LEU A 116 3.67 -1.48 7.67
CA LEU A 116 5.05 -1.23 7.23
C LEU A 116 5.99 -1.06 8.43
N VAL A 117 5.55 -0.40 9.49
CA VAL A 117 6.34 -0.28 10.72
C VAL A 117 6.44 -1.63 11.44
N GLU A 118 5.39 -2.43 11.45
CA GLU A 118 5.43 -3.78 12.03
C GLU A 118 6.48 -4.66 11.34
N ILE A 119 6.53 -4.62 10.01
CA ILE A 119 7.46 -5.46 9.23
C ILE A 119 8.89 -4.91 9.24
N PHE A 120 9.05 -3.60 9.06
CA PHE A 120 10.36 -2.98 8.85
C PHE A 120 10.94 -2.30 10.09
N GLY A 121 10.16 -2.15 11.17
CA GLY A 121 10.60 -1.41 12.35
C GLY A 121 10.82 0.07 12.01
N ASP A 122 11.90 0.66 12.53
CA ASP A 122 12.21 2.07 12.28
C ASP A 122 12.44 2.38 10.80
N LYS A 123 12.91 1.43 10.03
CA LYS A 123 13.08 1.57 8.58
C LYS A 123 11.76 1.61 7.82
N GLY A 124 10.66 1.25 8.46
CA GLY A 124 9.30 1.39 7.94
C GLY A 124 8.71 2.78 8.14
N ARG A 125 9.34 3.63 8.93
CA ARG A 125 8.84 4.99 9.18
C ARG A 125 9.14 5.87 7.98
N HIS A 126 8.08 6.37 7.36
CA HIS A 126 8.09 7.05 6.07
C HIS A 126 7.44 8.42 6.20
N VAL A 127 7.71 9.31 5.26
CA VAL A 127 6.88 10.50 5.06
C VAL A 127 5.66 10.13 4.25
N ARG A 128 4.54 10.85 4.42
CA ARG A 128 3.32 10.49 3.70
C ARG A 128 2.38 11.65 3.46
N ALA A 129 1.52 11.48 2.45
CA ALA A 129 0.25 12.18 2.34
C ALA A 129 -0.88 11.16 2.44
N ALA A 130 -1.98 11.55 3.08
CA ALA A 130 -3.19 10.74 3.21
C ALA A 130 -4.38 11.66 3.00
N ILE A 131 -5.02 11.57 1.83
CA ILE A 131 -6.07 12.52 1.41
C ILE A 131 -7.30 11.80 0.92
N GLY A 132 -8.44 12.50 0.97
CA GLY A 132 -9.68 12.05 0.36
C GLY A 132 -9.72 12.47 -1.10
N VAL A 133 -10.32 11.62 -1.93
CA VAL A 133 -10.61 11.90 -3.34
C VAL A 133 -12.07 11.59 -3.62
N SER A 134 -12.62 12.20 -4.67
CA SER A 134 -14.03 12.03 -5.01
C SER A 134 -14.35 10.72 -5.71
N ALA A 135 -13.34 10.05 -6.26
CA ALA A 135 -13.49 8.76 -6.94
C ALA A 135 -12.12 8.09 -7.09
N LEU A 136 -12.13 6.77 -7.17
CA LEU A 136 -10.96 5.97 -7.51
C LEU A 136 -11.34 4.98 -8.63
N PRO A 137 -10.33 4.47 -9.39
CA PRO A 137 -10.60 3.50 -10.44
C PRO A 137 -11.40 2.31 -9.89
N ARG A 138 -12.36 1.84 -10.67
CA ARG A 138 -13.22 0.69 -10.35
C ARG A 138 -13.95 0.82 -9.01
N ASN A 139 -14.22 2.07 -8.58
CA ASN A 139 -14.84 2.36 -7.29
C ASN A 139 -14.07 1.80 -6.09
N ALA A 140 -12.76 1.66 -6.21
CA ALA A 140 -11.92 1.19 -5.11
C ALA A 140 -12.05 2.12 -3.91
N LEU A 141 -11.94 1.55 -2.71
CA LEU A 141 -12.04 2.30 -1.46
C LEU A 141 -10.74 3.06 -1.17
N VAL A 142 -9.60 2.46 -1.46
CA VAL A 142 -8.27 3.03 -1.20
C VAL A 142 -7.35 2.78 -2.39
N GLU A 143 -6.48 3.73 -2.64
CA GLU A 143 -5.32 3.57 -3.53
C GLU A 143 -4.06 3.96 -2.77
N LEU A 144 -2.97 3.26 -3.00
CA LEU A 144 -1.70 3.49 -2.32
C LEU A 144 -0.56 3.48 -3.33
N GLN A 145 0.40 4.40 -3.13
CA GLN A 145 1.62 4.52 -3.93
C GLN A 145 2.80 4.68 -2.98
N MET A 146 3.94 4.04 -3.27
CA MET A 146 5.11 4.07 -2.41
C MET A 146 6.39 4.34 -3.19
N VAL A 147 7.40 4.84 -2.45
CA VAL A 147 8.80 4.88 -2.86
C VAL A 147 9.61 4.22 -1.76
N VAL A 148 10.50 3.30 -2.13
CA VAL A 148 11.40 2.63 -1.18
C VAL A 148 12.85 2.85 -1.60
N ALA A 149 13.77 2.72 -0.65
CA ALA A 149 15.21 2.74 -0.92
C ALA A 149 15.77 1.32 -0.82
N ILE A 150 16.65 1.00 -1.73
CA ILE A 150 17.50 -0.20 -1.67
C ILE A 150 18.92 0.25 -1.34
N ALA A 151 19.71 -0.62 -0.78
CA ALA A 151 21.03 -0.27 -0.25
C ALA A 151 21.92 0.54 -1.20
#